data_c9624b543472275ba0158f82453d2cf2
#
_entry.id   c9624b543472275ba0158f82453d2cf2
#
_cell.length_a   1.000
_cell.length_b   1.000
_cell.length_c   1.000
_cell.angle_alpha   90.00
_cell.angle_beta   90.00
_cell.angle_gamma   90.00
#
_symmetry.space_group_name_H-M   'P 1'
#
loop_
_entity.id
_entity.type
_entity.pdbx_description
1 polymer ?
#
loop_
_entity_poly.entity_id
_entity_poly.type
_entity_poly.pdbx_seq_one_letter_code
_entity_poly.pdbx_strand_id
1 'polypeptide(L)'
;MKLTTYNIRYDCGQDGINNFSCRKPFILETILLEQPDVIGFQEVLPHVALWLKENLTDYYVVGCPRCDDLTGEQVCIAFRHDKFNLMQMHTFWLSPTPYVPGSRYPEQSICPRTCTEVVLQELSTGKVFRMLNTHLDHEGSLARLLGVRQILTHLQKAEFFPEAPVVLVGDMNAYPESPEMELLRTEFRDLTEGIGITFHNFGRDNQCTIDYIYLKGSIVGTAPRKWDECRDGIYLSDHYPISSELTLL
;
A
#
# COMPACT_ATOMS: atom_id res chain seq x y z
N MET A 1 3.14 15.66 6.68
CA MET A 1 3.88 14.63 5.91
C MET A 1 3.09 14.27 4.66
N LYS A 2 3.77 14.05 3.53
CA LYS A 2 3.14 13.59 2.28
C LYS A 2 3.15 12.06 2.22
N LEU A 3 1.97 11.45 2.18
CA LEU A 3 1.79 10.01 2.05
C LEU A 3 1.34 9.65 0.63
N THR A 4 1.80 8.50 0.14
CA THR A 4 1.36 7.95 -1.16
C THR A 4 1.05 6.46 -1.03
N THR A 5 -0.03 5.98 -1.65
CA THR A 5 -0.25 4.57 -1.97
C THR A 5 0.02 4.36 -3.45
N TYR A 6 0.72 3.27 -3.80
CA TYR A 6 1.18 3.05 -5.16
C TYR A 6 1.24 1.55 -5.49
N ASN A 7 0.21 1.01 -6.13
CA ASN A 7 0.37 -0.26 -6.83
C ASN A 7 1.30 -0.02 -8.03
N ILE A 8 2.55 -0.54 -7.95
CA ILE A 8 3.59 -0.26 -8.95
C ILE A 8 3.45 -1.11 -10.21
N ARG A 9 2.48 -2.01 -10.26
CA ARG A 9 2.28 -3.05 -11.26
C ARG A 9 3.46 -4.03 -11.31
N TYR A 10 3.22 -5.30 -11.04
CA TYR A 10 4.26 -6.32 -11.05
C TYR A 10 4.90 -6.50 -12.45
N ASP A 11 6.17 -6.86 -12.44
CA ASP A 11 6.95 -7.02 -13.68
C ASP A 11 6.66 -8.38 -14.31
N CYS A 12 5.57 -8.48 -15.07
CA CYS A 12 5.18 -9.70 -15.78
C CYS A 12 5.88 -9.87 -17.15
N GLY A 13 6.54 -8.83 -17.66
CA GLY A 13 7.19 -8.83 -18.97
C GLY A 13 6.23 -8.84 -20.16
N GLN A 14 4.92 -8.64 -19.94
CA GLN A 14 3.88 -8.74 -20.98
C GLN A 14 3.11 -7.43 -21.23
N ASP A 15 3.49 -6.34 -20.58
CA ASP A 15 2.81 -5.05 -20.66
C ASP A 15 3.31 -4.17 -21.84
N GLY A 16 4.12 -4.72 -22.75
CA GLY A 16 4.63 -4.02 -23.93
C GLY A 16 5.45 -2.78 -23.58
N ILE A 17 5.05 -1.61 -24.09
CA ILE A 17 5.72 -0.33 -23.76
C ILE A 17 5.57 0.05 -22.27
N ASN A 18 4.64 -0.55 -21.56
CA ASN A 18 4.40 -0.37 -20.14
C ASN A 18 5.07 -1.46 -19.26
N ASN A 19 5.98 -2.28 -19.82
CA ASN A 19 6.83 -3.15 -19.01
C ASN A 19 7.60 -2.35 -17.98
N PHE A 20 7.85 -2.93 -16.79
CA PHE A 20 8.53 -2.26 -15.70
C PHE A 20 9.87 -1.64 -16.15
N SER A 21 10.63 -2.31 -16.99
CA SER A 21 11.89 -1.79 -17.57
C SER A 21 11.73 -0.45 -18.30
N CYS A 22 10.59 -0.24 -18.98
CA CYS A 22 10.28 1.01 -19.68
C CYS A 22 9.77 2.10 -18.70
N ARG A 23 9.06 1.70 -17.65
CA ARG A 23 8.47 2.62 -16.67
C ARG A 23 9.45 3.12 -15.62
N LYS A 24 10.53 2.38 -15.32
CA LYS A 24 11.53 2.70 -14.28
C LYS A 24 11.98 4.16 -14.25
N PRO A 25 12.42 4.77 -15.38
CA PRO A 25 12.90 6.16 -15.37
C PRO A 25 11.79 7.14 -14.97
N PHE A 26 10.59 6.92 -15.50
CA PHE A 26 9.44 7.77 -15.22
C PHE A 26 8.97 7.64 -13.77
N ILE A 27 8.92 6.41 -13.23
CA ILE A 27 8.60 6.15 -11.82
C ILE A 27 9.58 6.89 -10.90
N LEU A 28 10.89 6.72 -11.13
CA LEU A 28 11.91 7.34 -10.30
C LEU A 28 11.84 8.87 -10.36
N GLU A 29 11.76 9.44 -11.56
CA GLU A 29 11.65 10.88 -11.75
C GLU A 29 10.41 11.44 -11.04
N THR A 30 9.26 10.78 -11.15
CA THR A 30 8.03 11.22 -10.50
C THR A 30 8.14 11.16 -8.98
N ILE A 31 8.69 10.08 -8.40
CA ILE A 31 8.91 9.99 -6.95
C ILE A 31 9.86 11.09 -6.47
N LEU A 32 10.94 11.36 -7.21
CA LEU A 32 11.91 12.42 -6.86
C LEU A 32 11.31 13.83 -7.01
N LEU A 33 10.38 14.03 -7.93
CA LEU A 33 9.66 15.30 -8.10
C LEU A 33 8.60 15.51 -7.02
N GLU A 34 7.79 14.48 -6.77
CA GLU A 34 6.69 14.51 -5.80
C GLU A 34 7.16 14.47 -4.34
N GLN A 35 8.32 13.90 -4.09
CA GLN A 35 8.96 13.80 -2.77
C GLN A 35 8.02 13.34 -1.65
N PRO A 36 7.31 12.21 -1.80
CA PRO A 36 6.48 11.69 -0.71
C PRO A 36 7.35 11.34 0.49
N ASP A 37 6.84 11.58 1.69
CA ASP A 37 7.55 11.25 2.94
C ASP A 37 7.44 9.77 3.27
N VAL A 38 6.27 9.17 2.95
CA VAL A 38 5.98 7.74 3.16
C VAL A 38 5.21 7.20 1.95
N ILE A 39 5.59 6.01 1.47
CA ILE A 39 4.94 5.34 0.32
C ILE A 39 4.59 3.90 0.70
N GLY A 40 3.33 3.51 0.52
CA GLY A 40 2.90 2.11 0.51
C GLY A 40 2.90 1.57 -0.91
N PHE A 41 3.82 0.67 -1.23
CA PHE A 41 3.88 0.03 -2.53
C PHE A 41 3.21 -1.34 -2.52
N GLN A 42 2.48 -1.69 -3.58
CA GLN A 42 1.93 -3.02 -3.83
C GLN A 42 2.53 -3.60 -5.11
N GLU A 43 2.45 -4.92 -5.29
CA GLU A 43 2.98 -5.69 -6.44
C GLU A 43 4.50 -5.64 -6.61
N VAL A 44 5.24 -5.46 -5.53
CA VAL A 44 6.69 -5.32 -5.58
C VAL A 44 7.37 -6.69 -5.60
N LEU A 45 7.87 -7.13 -6.76
CA LEU A 45 8.71 -8.34 -6.86
C LEU A 45 10.08 -8.13 -6.20
N PRO A 46 10.80 -9.21 -5.79
CA PRO A 46 12.10 -9.06 -5.10
C PRO A 46 13.14 -8.21 -5.84
N HIS A 47 13.23 -8.34 -7.16
CA HIS A 47 14.16 -7.51 -7.96
C HIS A 47 13.69 -6.05 -8.07
N VAL A 48 12.37 -5.79 -8.01
CA VAL A 48 11.80 -4.43 -7.96
C VAL A 48 12.09 -3.81 -6.59
N ALA A 49 11.96 -4.58 -5.49
CA ALA A 49 12.33 -4.12 -4.15
C ALA A 49 13.82 -3.74 -4.06
N LEU A 50 14.69 -4.53 -4.68
CA LEU A 50 16.12 -4.20 -4.77
C LEU A 50 16.33 -2.91 -5.54
N TRP A 51 15.70 -2.77 -6.71
CA TRP A 51 15.77 -1.54 -7.50
C TRP A 51 15.27 -0.30 -6.73
N LEU A 52 14.16 -0.41 -5.97
CA LEU A 52 13.68 0.67 -5.11
C LEU A 52 14.74 1.06 -4.07
N LYS A 53 15.35 0.09 -3.38
CA LYS A 53 16.41 0.33 -2.38
C LYS A 53 17.67 1.00 -2.97
N GLU A 54 18.04 0.63 -4.20
CA GLU A 54 19.21 1.18 -4.88
C GLU A 54 18.99 2.61 -5.40
N ASN A 55 17.75 2.98 -5.75
CA ASN A 55 17.44 4.25 -6.40
C ASN A 55 16.75 5.26 -5.47
N LEU A 56 16.05 4.83 -4.41
CA LEU A 56 15.46 5.70 -3.40
C LEU A 56 16.37 5.80 -2.18
N THR A 57 17.56 6.36 -2.37
CA THR A 57 18.63 6.39 -1.35
C THR A 57 18.29 7.16 -0.09
N ASP A 58 17.31 8.08 -0.15
CA ASP A 58 16.82 8.83 1.01
C ASP A 58 15.72 8.09 1.80
N TYR A 59 15.39 6.85 1.37
CA TYR A 59 14.32 6.06 1.97
C TYR A 59 14.84 4.74 2.52
N TYR A 60 14.29 4.31 3.65
CA TYR A 60 14.26 2.89 3.97
C TYR A 60 13.08 2.24 3.26
N VAL A 61 13.33 1.11 2.57
CA VAL A 61 12.29 0.30 1.92
C VAL A 61 12.22 -1.04 2.63
N VAL A 62 11.10 -1.29 3.29
CA VAL A 62 10.88 -2.47 4.14
C VAL A 62 9.67 -3.27 3.68
N GLY A 63 9.71 -4.58 3.83
CA GLY A 63 8.67 -5.52 3.42
C GLY A 63 9.21 -6.93 3.36
N CYS A 64 8.31 -7.91 3.14
CA CYS A 64 8.65 -9.32 3.04
C CYS A 64 7.91 -9.95 1.86
N PRO A 65 8.57 -10.78 1.02
CA PRO A 65 7.91 -11.53 -0.04
C PRO A 65 6.85 -12.48 0.51
N ARG A 66 5.74 -12.63 -0.21
CA ARG A 66 4.54 -13.30 0.28
C ARG A 66 4.56 -14.83 0.22
N CYS A 67 5.42 -15.44 -0.62
CA CYS A 67 5.48 -16.89 -0.80
C CYS A 67 6.33 -17.57 0.28
N ASP A 68 6.13 -18.86 0.49
CA ASP A 68 6.85 -19.68 1.48
C ASP A 68 8.33 -19.84 1.18
N ASP A 69 8.71 -19.78 -0.08
CA ASP A 69 10.09 -19.76 -0.57
C ASP A 69 10.72 -18.36 -0.58
N LEU A 70 10.06 -17.36 0.01
CA LEU A 70 10.45 -15.95 0.05
C LEU A 70 10.55 -15.31 -1.34
N THR A 71 9.79 -15.80 -2.28
CA THR A 71 9.56 -15.18 -3.59
C THR A 71 8.19 -14.52 -3.65
N GLY A 72 7.80 -14.07 -4.84
CA GLY A 72 6.52 -13.40 -5.08
C GLY A 72 6.53 -11.93 -4.69
N GLU A 73 5.37 -11.32 -4.84
CA GLU A 73 5.19 -9.90 -4.55
C GLU A 73 5.24 -9.62 -3.05
N GLN A 74 5.60 -8.41 -2.72
CA GLN A 74 5.54 -7.87 -1.36
C GLN A 74 4.78 -6.54 -1.34
N VAL A 75 4.19 -6.23 -0.19
CA VAL A 75 3.62 -4.92 0.10
C VAL A 75 4.64 -4.14 0.91
N CYS A 76 5.49 -3.37 0.20
CA CYS A 76 6.57 -2.61 0.81
C CYS A 76 6.07 -1.29 1.37
N ILE A 77 6.74 -0.81 2.42
CA ILE A 77 6.62 0.58 2.88
C ILE A 77 7.99 1.23 2.71
N ALA A 78 8.02 2.35 1.99
CA ALA A 78 9.19 3.23 1.92
C ALA A 78 8.94 4.49 2.75
N PHE A 79 9.91 4.93 3.54
CA PHE A 79 9.80 6.16 4.34
C PHE A 79 11.15 6.88 4.40
N ARG A 80 11.09 8.20 4.44
CA ARG A 80 12.25 9.08 4.50
C ARG A 80 13.01 8.84 5.82
N HIS A 81 14.26 8.37 5.74
CA HIS A 81 15.09 8.08 6.92
C HIS A 81 15.54 9.35 7.67
N ASP A 82 15.56 10.52 7.00
CA ASP A 82 15.84 11.81 7.61
C ASP A 82 14.64 12.44 8.32
N LYS A 83 13.43 11.91 8.12
CA LYS A 83 12.19 12.42 8.73
C LYS A 83 11.58 11.49 9.77
N PHE A 84 11.85 10.19 9.68
CA PHE A 84 11.21 9.20 10.54
C PHE A 84 12.22 8.24 11.17
N ASN A 85 11.96 7.92 12.44
CA ASN A 85 12.58 6.82 13.15
C ASN A 85 11.66 5.60 13.10
N LEU A 86 12.18 4.43 12.68
CA LEU A 86 11.45 3.17 12.70
C LEU A 86 11.45 2.61 14.13
N MET A 87 10.27 2.53 14.74
CA MET A 87 10.09 2.01 16.10
C MET A 87 9.76 0.52 16.11
N GLN A 88 8.95 0.06 15.14
CA GLN A 88 8.54 -1.34 14.99
C GLN A 88 8.16 -1.64 13.55
N MET A 89 8.32 -2.90 13.13
CA MET A 89 7.87 -3.40 11.84
C MET A 89 7.33 -4.81 11.97
N HIS A 90 6.22 -5.09 11.29
CA HIS A 90 5.64 -6.43 11.12
C HIS A 90 5.22 -6.65 9.67
N THR A 91 5.37 -7.88 9.19
CA THR A 91 4.62 -8.38 8.02
C THR A 91 3.90 -9.65 8.46
N PHE A 92 2.61 -9.72 8.21
CA PHE A 92 1.79 -10.89 8.53
C PHE A 92 0.91 -11.27 7.35
N TRP A 93 0.65 -12.59 7.22
CA TRP A 93 -0.19 -13.14 6.17
C TRP A 93 -1.66 -13.01 6.55
N LEU A 94 -2.47 -12.62 5.60
CA LEU A 94 -3.94 -12.57 5.74
C LEU A 94 -4.46 -14.02 5.61
N SER A 95 -4.44 -14.73 6.72
CA SER A 95 -4.72 -16.16 6.81
C SER A 95 -5.04 -16.57 8.25
N PRO A 96 -5.56 -17.81 8.49
CA PRO A 96 -5.70 -18.35 9.84
C PRO A 96 -4.38 -18.52 10.60
N THR A 97 -3.25 -18.55 9.90
CA THR A 97 -1.89 -18.70 10.46
C THR A 97 -1.00 -17.52 10.03
N PRO A 98 -1.17 -16.33 10.62
CA PRO A 98 -0.61 -15.07 10.10
C PRO A 98 0.92 -14.98 10.10
N TYR A 99 1.60 -15.87 10.79
CA TYR A 99 3.08 -15.89 10.85
C TYR A 99 3.69 -17.09 10.11
N VAL A 100 2.88 -17.79 9.28
CA VAL A 100 3.36 -18.87 8.42
C VAL A 100 3.45 -18.35 6.99
N PRO A 101 4.67 -18.19 6.42
CA PRO A 101 4.86 -17.74 5.05
C PRO A 101 4.07 -18.59 4.05
N GLY A 102 3.50 -17.94 3.03
CA GLY A 102 2.70 -18.60 2.00
C GLY A 102 1.30 -19.01 2.42
N SER A 103 0.91 -18.82 3.70
CA SER A 103 -0.42 -19.21 4.17
C SER A 103 -1.53 -18.35 3.57
N ARG A 104 -2.73 -18.95 3.40
CA ARG A 104 -3.90 -18.36 2.74
C ARG A 104 -5.19 -18.78 3.41
N TYR A 105 -6.27 -18.04 3.18
CA TYR A 105 -7.63 -18.52 3.43
C TYR A 105 -8.03 -19.58 2.39
N PRO A 106 -8.90 -20.55 2.72
CA PRO A 106 -9.29 -21.64 1.81
C PRO A 106 -9.91 -21.16 0.49
N GLU A 107 -10.67 -20.06 0.52
CA GLU A 107 -11.39 -19.50 -0.63
C GLU A 107 -10.66 -18.33 -1.30
N GLN A 108 -9.39 -18.18 -1.02
CA GLN A 108 -8.52 -17.18 -1.62
C GLN A 108 -7.97 -17.68 -2.96
N SER A 109 -7.60 -16.76 -3.86
CA SER A 109 -6.81 -17.07 -5.05
C SER A 109 -5.52 -17.84 -4.69
N ILE A 110 -4.77 -18.29 -5.70
CA ILE A 110 -3.47 -18.94 -5.47
C ILE A 110 -2.44 -18.00 -4.81
N CYS A 111 -2.69 -16.71 -4.80
CA CYS A 111 -1.77 -15.69 -4.30
C CYS A 111 -1.91 -15.51 -2.77
N PRO A 112 -0.90 -15.80 -1.95
CA PRO A 112 -0.89 -15.37 -0.56
C PRO A 112 -1.01 -13.85 -0.47
N ARG A 113 -1.71 -13.34 0.55
CA ARG A 113 -1.85 -11.91 0.78
C ARG A 113 -1.27 -11.54 2.14
N THR A 114 -0.63 -10.39 2.21
CA THR A 114 0.05 -9.89 3.40
C THR A 114 -0.36 -8.47 3.73
N CYS A 115 -0.13 -8.10 4.98
CA CYS A 115 -0.15 -6.72 5.43
C CYS A 115 1.20 -6.42 6.07
N THR A 116 1.85 -5.35 5.65
CA THR A 116 3.06 -4.82 6.29
C THR A 116 2.69 -3.61 7.12
N GLU A 117 3.08 -3.61 8.38
CA GLU A 117 2.94 -2.51 9.34
C GLU A 117 4.29 -1.94 9.70
N VAL A 118 4.38 -0.62 9.79
CA VAL A 118 5.46 0.10 10.46
C VAL A 118 4.89 1.04 11.51
N VAL A 119 5.56 1.15 12.65
CA VAL A 119 5.34 2.20 13.65
C VAL A 119 6.46 3.20 13.49
N LEU A 120 6.13 4.42 13.11
CA LEU A 120 7.07 5.49 12.79
C LEU A 120 6.93 6.64 13.78
N GLN A 121 8.07 7.19 14.22
CA GLN A 121 8.15 8.44 14.96
C GLN A 121 8.58 9.55 14.00
N GLU A 122 7.77 10.59 13.86
CA GLU A 122 8.16 11.80 13.13
C GLU A 122 9.21 12.59 13.93
N LEU A 123 10.42 12.72 13.41
CA LEU A 123 11.56 13.29 14.13
C LEU A 123 11.38 14.77 14.47
N SER A 124 10.64 15.52 13.64
CA SER A 124 10.41 16.96 13.84
C SER A 124 9.47 17.27 15.00
N THR A 125 8.52 16.38 15.29
CA THR A 125 7.46 16.59 16.31
C THR A 125 7.54 15.61 17.49
N GLY A 126 8.25 14.49 17.30
CA GLY A 126 8.27 13.36 18.23
C GLY A 126 7.00 12.52 18.24
N LYS A 127 5.98 12.88 17.45
CA LYS A 127 4.72 12.15 17.37
C LYS A 127 4.91 10.79 16.70
N VAL A 128 4.12 9.82 17.14
CA VAL A 128 4.17 8.43 16.64
C VAL A 128 2.88 8.11 15.91
N PHE A 129 2.97 7.36 14.81
CA PHE A 129 1.82 6.83 14.08
C PHE A 129 2.12 5.42 13.53
N ARG A 130 1.06 4.71 13.19
CA ARG A 130 1.12 3.40 12.53
C ARG A 130 0.77 3.56 11.06
N MET A 131 1.52 2.93 10.19
CA MET A 131 1.14 2.78 8.80
C MET A 131 1.05 1.31 8.45
N LEU A 132 -0.08 0.92 7.89
CA LEU A 132 -0.32 -0.40 7.33
C LEU A 132 -0.46 -0.29 5.81
N ASN A 133 0.15 -1.23 5.12
CA ASN A 133 0.05 -1.36 3.66
C ASN A 133 -0.38 -2.78 3.32
N THR A 134 -1.39 -2.95 2.48
CA THR A 134 -1.91 -4.26 2.09
C THR A 134 -2.28 -4.31 0.61
N HIS A 135 -2.40 -5.52 0.09
CA HIS A 135 -2.98 -5.83 -1.22
C HIS A 135 -3.90 -7.03 -1.05
N LEU A 136 -5.21 -6.77 -1.02
CA LEU A 136 -6.21 -7.81 -0.76
C LEU A 136 -6.38 -8.75 -1.95
N ASP A 137 -7.11 -9.83 -1.74
CA ASP A 137 -7.30 -10.87 -2.77
C ASP A 137 -8.18 -10.38 -3.92
N HIS A 138 -7.75 -10.64 -5.14
CA HIS A 138 -8.44 -10.18 -6.36
C HIS A 138 -9.63 -11.06 -6.76
N GLU A 139 -9.76 -12.29 -6.22
CA GLU A 139 -10.85 -13.21 -6.56
C GLU A 139 -11.84 -13.38 -5.39
N GLY A 140 -11.31 -13.73 -4.20
CA GLY A 140 -12.11 -14.17 -3.06
C GLY A 140 -12.70 -13.03 -2.22
N SER A 141 -13.98 -12.68 -2.40
CA SER A 141 -14.63 -11.66 -1.58
C SER A 141 -14.65 -12.01 -0.08
N LEU A 142 -14.90 -13.29 0.26
CA LEU A 142 -14.82 -13.75 1.65
C LEU A 142 -13.38 -13.63 2.20
N ALA A 143 -12.37 -13.96 1.40
CA ALA A 143 -10.98 -13.82 1.80
C ALA A 143 -10.62 -12.34 2.07
N ARG A 144 -11.12 -11.38 1.25
CA ARG A 144 -10.96 -9.94 1.50
C ARG A 144 -11.59 -9.53 2.82
N LEU A 145 -12.86 -9.92 3.06
CA LEU A 145 -13.56 -9.61 4.31
C LEU A 145 -12.85 -10.17 5.53
N LEU A 146 -12.37 -11.42 5.47
CA LEU A 146 -11.60 -12.05 6.55
C LEU A 146 -10.24 -11.35 6.75
N GLY A 147 -9.58 -10.96 5.67
CA GLY A 147 -8.34 -10.19 5.72
C GLY A 147 -8.52 -8.83 6.42
N VAL A 148 -9.58 -8.08 6.08
CA VAL A 148 -9.94 -6.83 6.76
C VAL A 148 -10.21 -7.06 8.24
N ARG A 149 -11.00 -8.07 8.61
CA ARG A 149 -11.24 -8.42 10.03
C ARG A 149 -9.96 -8.75 10.77
N GLN A 150 -9.03 -9.42 10.11
CA GLN A 150 -7.72 -9.75 10.69
C GLN A 150 -6.88 -8.49 10.92
N ILE A 151 -6.84 -7.55 9.96
CA ILE A 151 -6.16 -6.25 10.12
C ILE A 151 -6.75 -5.48 11.31
N LEU A 152 -8.08 -5.39 11.40
CA LEU A 152 -8.75 -4.74 12.53
C LEU A 152 -8.43 -5.42 13.88
N THR A 153 -8.44 -6.76 13.91
CA THR A 153 -8.08 -7.52 15.10
C THR A 153 -6.62 -7.32 15.50
N HIS A 154 -5.71 -7.24 14.53
CA HIS A 154 -4.30 -6.94 14.77
C HIS A 154 -4.13 -5.57 15.45
N LEU A 155 -4.80 -4.54 14.94
CA LEU A 155 -4.78 -3.20 15.52
C LEU A 155 -5.38 -3.15 16.94
N GLN A 156 -6.48 -3.86 17.19
CA GLN A 156 -7.11 -3.95 18.52
C GLN A 156 -6.22 -4.63 19.57
N LYS A 157 -5.35 -5.54 19.14
CA LYS A 157 -4.41 -6.27 20.01
C LYS A 157 -3.03 -5.62 20.10
N ALA A 158 -2.84 -4.47 19.47
CA ALA A 158 -1.56 -3.79 19.50
C ALA A 158 -1.23 -3.29 20.90
N GLU A 159 -0.10 -3.73 21.46
CA GLU A 159 0.38 -3.31 22.78
C GLU A 159 1.36 -2.13 22.70
N PHE A 160 2.11 -2.05 21.60
CA PHE A 160 3.11 -1.00 21.37
C PHE A 160 2.45 0.23 20.76
N PHE A 161 2.39 1.34 21.47
CA PHE A 161 1.68 2.58 21.10
C PHE A 161 0.23 2.32 20.64
N PRO A 162 -0.65 1.73 21.47
CA PRO A 162 -2.01 1.33 21.07
C PRO A 162 -2.88 2.50 20.62
N GLU A 163 -2.64 3.69 21.16
CA GLU A 163 -3.41 4.91 20.87
C GLU A 163 -2.84 5.73 19.70
N ALA A 164 -1.73 5.28 19.09
CA ALA A 164 -1.16 5.99 17.97
C ALA A 164 -2.16 6.03 16.78
N PRO A 165 -2.29 7.18 16.10
CA PRO A 165 -3.13 7.26 14.91
C PRO A 165 -2.65 6.29 13.84
N VAL A 166 -3.60 5.79 13.05
CA VAL A 166 -3.37 4.75 12.07
C VAL A 166 -3.66 5.27 10.67
N VAL A 167 -2.77 4.96 9.74
CA VAL A 167 -2.96 5.09 8.30
C VAL A 167 -2.97 3.68 7.70
N LEU A 168 -4.04 3.30 7.02
CA LEU A 168 -4.12 2.06 6.25
C LEU A 168 -4.24 2.41 4.78
N VAL A 169 -3.34 1.88 3.96
CA VAL A 169 -3.35 2.10 2.51
C VAL A 169 -3.25 0.77 1.76
N GLY A 170 -3.61 0.81 0.50
CA GLY A 170 -3.36 -0.31 -0.41
C GLY A 170 -4.37 -0.46 -1.52
N ASP A 171 -4.10 -1.46 -2.34
CA ASP A 171 -5.02 -2.01 -3.31
C ASP A 171 -5.94 -3.02 -2.60
N MET A 172 -7.20 -2.64 -2.41
CA MET A 172 -8.15 -3.48 -1.70
C MET A 172 -8.85 -4.49 -2.61
N ASN A 173 -8.65 -4.41 -3.93
CA ASN A 173 -9.35 -5.24 -4.92
C ASN A 173 -10.87 -5.33 -4.68
N ALA A 174 -11.43 -4.26 -4.15
CA ALA A 174 -12.81 -4.17 -3.70
C ALA A 174 -13.41 -2.81 -4.07
N TYR A 175 -14.62 -2.83 -4.59
CA TYR A 175 -15.36 -1.61 -4.91
C TYR A 175 -15.85 -0.90 -3.63
N PRO A 176 -16.12 0.41 -3.70
CA PRO A 176 -16.54 1.19 -2.52
C PRO A 176 -17.73 0.60 -1.75
N GLU A 177 -18.66 -0.07 -2.44
CA GLU A 177 -19.87 -0.65 -1.87
C GLU A 177 -19.67 -2.09 -1.35
N SER A 178 -18.46 -2.63 -1.43
CA SER A 178 -18.16 -4.00 -0.99
C SER A 178 -18.22 -4.11 0.54
N PRO A 179 -18.66 -5.25 1.09
CA PRO A 179 -18.82 -5.45 2.54
C PRO A 179 -17.54 -5.21 3.34
N GLU A 180 -16.38 -5.55 2.78
CA GLU A 180 -15.06 -5.30 3.39
C GLU A 180 -14.74 -3.81 3.49
N MET A 181 -15.17 -2.99 2.51
CA MET A 181 -15.00 -1.54 2.54
C MET A 181 -16.01 -0.87 3.48
N GLU A 182 -17.23 -1.36 3.55
CA GLU A 182 -18.22 -0.94 4.57
C GLU A 182 -17.67 -1.21 5.98
N LEU A 183 -17.10 -2.39 6.21
CA LEU A 183 -16.49 -2.73 7.50
C LEU A 183 -15.32 -1.79 7.85
N LEU A 184 -14.43 -1.45 6.91
CA LEU A 184 -13.36 -0.49 7.15
C LEU A 184 -13.91 0.88 7.55
N ARG A 185 -14.95 1.37 6.90
CA ARG A 185 -15.58 2.67 7.22
C ARG A 185 -16.23 2.74 8.59
N THR A 186 -16.51 1.60 9.27
CA THR A 186 -16.96 1.63 10.68
C THR A 186 -15.85 2.05 11.64
N GLU A 187 -14.59 1.87 11.28
CA GLU A 187 -13.42 2.08 12.14
C GLU A 187 -12.51 3.21 11.64
N PHE A 188 -12.54 3.50 10.34
CA PHE A 188 -11.67 4.45 9.67
C PHE A 188 -12.49 5.48 8.89
N ARG A 189 -11.90 6.65 8.74
CA ARG A 189 -12.33 7.63 7.74
C ARG A 189 -11.67 7.30 6.41
N ASP A 190 -12.47 7.12 5.37
CA ASP A 190 -12.00 6.98 4.00
C ASP A 190 -11.63 8.38 3.46
N LEU A 191 -10.34 8.59 3.21
CA LEU A 191 -9.86 9.85 2.65
C LEU A 191 -10.05 9.90 1.14
N THR A 192 -10.13 8.73 0.49
CA THR A 192 -10.26 8.57 -0.96
C THR A 192 -11.71 8.53 -1.45
N GLU A 193 -12.68 8.74 -0.56
CA GLU A 193 -14.10 8.79 -0.94
C GLU A 193 -14.32 9.80 -2.07
N GLY A 194 -14.92 9.34 -3.16
CA GLY A 194 -15.22 10.18 -4.33
C GLY A 194 -14.04 10.47 -5.27
N ILE A 195 -12.84 9.86 -5.06
CA ILE A 195 -11.67 10.09 -5.91
C ILE A 195 -11.87 9.59 -7.37
N GLY A 196 -12.84 8.71 -7.59
CA GLY A 196 -13.12 8.09 -8.88
C GLY A 196 -12.13 6.97 -9.23
N ILE A 197 -11.93 6.72 -10.52
CA ILE A 197 -11.10 5.64 -11.03
C ILE A 197 -9.68 5.70 -10.46
N THR A 198 -9.21 4.57 -9.90
CA THR A 198 -7.83 4.39 -9.43
C THR A 198 -7.08 3.33 -10.24
N PHE A 199 -7.72 2.21 -10.59
CA PHE A 199 -7.24 1.25 -11.57
C PHE A 199 -7.75 1.63 -12.96
N HIS A 200 -6.85 1.94 -13.89
CA HIS A 200 -7.18 2.38 -15.26
C HIS A 200 -6.69 1.44 -16.36
N ASN A 201 -6.02 0.34 -15.98
CA ASN A 201 -5.56 -0.71 -16.90
C ASN A 201 -4.80 -0.15 -18.13
N PHE A 202 -3.87 0.78 -17.91
CA PHE A 202 -3.13 1.49 -18.98
C PHE A 202 -4.06 2.20 -19.99
N GLY A 203 -5.16 2.79 -19.50
CA GLY A 203 -6.15 3.48 -20.33
C GLY A 203 -7.10 2.58 -21.11
N ARG A 204 -7.16 1.27 -20.76
CA ARG A 204 -8.06 0.28 -21.40
C ARG A 204 -9.40 0.18 -20.65
N ASP A 205 -10.27 -0.71 -21.11
CA ASP A 205 -11.52 -1.04 -20.42
C ASP A 205 -11.30 -1.69 -19.03
N ASN A 206 -12.36 -1.85 -18.26
CA ASN A 206 -12.38 -2.39 -16.89
C ASN A 206 -11.75 -1.47 -15.83
N GLN A 207 -12.00 -0.17 -15.94
CA GLN A 207 -11.55 0.82 -14.98
C GLN A 207 -12.41 0.81 -13.72
N CYS A 208 -11.80 0.93 -12.54
CA CYS A 208 -12.51 0.90 -11.26
C CYS A 208 -11.78 1.65 -10.13
N THR A 209 -12.46 1.81 -8.99
CA THR A 209 -11.90 2.36 -7.75
C THR A 209 -11.60 1.22 -6.80
N ILE A 210 -10.33 0.94 -6.54
CA ILE A 210 -9.88 -0.18 -5.68
C ILE A 210 -8.70 0.17 -4.78
N ASP A 211 -8.10 1.36 -4.94
CA ASP A 211 -6.99 1.85 -4.12
C ASP A 211 -7.48 2.90 -3.13
N TYR A 212 -7.06 2.78 -1.87
CA TYR A 212 -7.61 3.58 -0.77
C TYR A 212 -6.54 4.10 0.19
N ILE A 213 -6.90 5.22 0.87
CA ILE A 213 -6.22 5.78 2.03
C ILE A 213 -7.24 5.93 3.15
N TYR A 214 -7.06 5.19 4.22
CA TYR A 214 -7.90 5.20 5.42
C TYR A 214 -7.16 5.79 6.61
N LEU A 215 -7.83 6.61 7.39
CA LEU A 215 -7.28 7.29 8.57
C LEU A 215 -8.10 6.96 9.82
N LYS A 216 -7.42 6.68 10.95
CA LYS A 216 -8.04 6.48 12.27
C LYS A 216 -7.27 7.23 13.36
N GLY A 217 -7.99 7.80 14.35
CA GLY A 217 -7.40 8.50 15.47
C GLY A 217 -7.04 9.96 15.17
N SER A 218 -6.07 10.49 15.91
CA SER A 218 -5.68 11.92 15.88
C SER A 218 -4.80 12.26 14.67
N ILE A 219 -5.37 12.11 13.47
CA ILE A 219 -4.71 12.41 12.19
C ILE A 219 -5.73 12.96 11.19
N VAL A 220 -5.33 13.95 10.41
CA VAL A 220 -6.14 14.53 9.33
C VAL A 220 -5.35 14.54 8.03
N GLY A 221 -6.06 14.55 6.91
CA GLY A 221 -5.47 14.63 5.58
C GLY A 221 -6.17 15.65 4.71
N THR A 222 -5.46 16.21 3.74
CA THR A 222 -6.02 17.02 2.65
C THR A 222 -6.74 16.13 1.65
N ALA A 223 -7.53 16.72 0.75
CA ALA A 223 -8.10 16.00 -0.39
C ALA A 223 -6.98 15.27 -1.18
N PRO A 224 -7.13 13.98 -1.45
CA PRO A 224 -6.10 13.21 -2.13
C PRO A 224 -6.00 13.60 -3.61
N ARG A 225 -4.80 13.43 -4.18
CA ARG A 225 -4.50 13.69 -5.59
C ARG A 225 -3.95 12.42 -6.24
N LYS A 226 -4.43 12.11 -7.44
CA LYS A 226 -3.85 11.07 -8.30
C LYS A 226 -2.65 11.61 -9.05
N TRP A 227 -1.65 10.77 -9.29
CA TRP A 227 -0.58 11.03 -10.26
C TRP A 227 -1.01 10.39 -11.57
N ASP A 228 -1.66 11.17 -12.40
CA ASP A 228 -2.32 10.71 -13.64
C ASP A 228 -1.51 11.03 -14.92
N GLU A 229 -0.26 11.38 -14.76
CA GLU A 229 0.64 11.67 -15.87
C GLU A 229 0.89 10.41 -16.73
N CYS A 230 0.91 10.63 -18.04
CA CYS A 230 1.28 9.65 -19.06
C CYS A 230 2.23 10.31 -20.04
N ARG A 231 3.30 9.63 -20.43
CA ARG A 231 4.31 10.14 -21.37
C ARG A 231 4.45 9.18 -22.57
N ASP A 232 4.03 9.63 -23.73
CA ASP A 232 4.10 8.85 -24.99
C ASP A 232 3.45 7.45 -24.86
N GLY A 233 2.35 7.34 -24.10
CA GLY A 233 1.66 6.07 -23.84
C GLY A 233 2.28 5.22 -22.75
N ILE A 234 3.35 5.69 -22.10
CA ILE A 234 3.95 5.06 -20.91
C ILE A 234 3.32 5.67 -19.67
N TYR A 235 2.69 4.84 -18.85
CA TYR A 235 2.09 5.18 -17.57
C TYR A 235 3.04 4.87 -16.41
N LEU A 236 2.79 5.45 -15.25
CA LEU A 236 3.49 5.09 -14.01
C LEU A 236 3.18 3.65 -13.57
N SER A 237 1.93 3.22 -13.77
CA SER A 237 1.40 1.89 -13.49
C SER A 237 0.09 1.73 -14.29
N ASP A 238 -0.60 0.61 -14.15
CA ASP A 238 -2.01 0.43 -14.52
C ASP A 238 -2.98 0.94 -13.43
N HIS A 239 -2.43 1.37 -12.30
CA HIS A 239 -3.10 2.15 -11.25
C HIS A 239 -2.55 3.57 -11.20
N TYR A 240 -3.37 4.53 -10.77
CA TYR A 240 -2.88 5.87 -10.42
C TYR A 240 -2.34 5.86 -8.99
N PRO A 241 -1.06 6.23 -8.76
CA PRO A 241 -0.60 6.51 -7.41
C PRO A 241 -1.43 7.63 -6.80
N ILE A 242 -1.77 7.52 -5.51
CA ILE A 242 -2.63 8.49 -4.81
C ILE A 242 -1.84 9.08 -3.65
N SER A 243 -1.74 10.40 -3.60
CA SER A 243 -1.05 11.11 -2.53
C SER A 243 -1.97 12.06 -1.75
N SER A 244 -1.66 12.25 -0.46
CA SER A 244 -2.31 13.25 0.39
C SER A 244 -1.31 13.80 1.41
N GLU A 245 -1.48 15.07 1.79
CA GLU A 245 -0.76 15.66 2.92
C GLU A 245 -1.49 15.32 4.22
N LEU A 246 -0.78 14.65 5.15
CA LEU A 246 -1.31 14.25 6.44
C LEU A 246 -0.68 15.08 7.57
N THR A 247 -1.49 15.37 8.59
CA THR A 247 -1.05 16.07 9.81
C THR A 247 -1.45 15.25 11.04
N LEU A 248 -0.48 14.89 11.87
CA LEU A 248 -0.70 14.30 13.19
C LEU A 248 -1.16 15.40 14.15
N LEU A 249 -2.32 15.22 14.79
CA LEU A 249 -2.93 16.22 15.70
C LEU A 249 -2.37 16.14 17.11
#